data_a2601ab8db3fce53a8dcf6b895cfc4d9
#
_entry.id   a2601ab8db3fce53a8dcf6b895cfc4d9
#
_cell.length_a   1.000
_cell.length_b   1.000
_cell.length_c   1.000
_cell.angle_alpha   90.00
_cell.angle_beta   90.00
_cell.angle_gamma   90.00
#
_symmetry.space_group_name_H-M   'P 1'
#
loop_
_entity.id
_entity.type
_entity.pdbx_description
1 polymer ?
#
loop_
_entity_poly.entity_id
_entity_poly.type
_entity_poly.pdbx_seq_one_letter_code
_entity_poly.pdbx_strand_id
1 'polypeptide(L)'
;MGGRGAKIVIGTNAGGGGSRNGSADDRELAARVNRLYNGNKQSIDNMRMNFRNEVINDNIEHMIAVDSDGFAHVMRRGDSGSVGIRNEEVAGKFVFHNHPDRVNGDSGGTFSRADLAVTAENDSLGIGASERKGDWIFAKTKNFKPKEFVKGLQKSPVTNTVIVVGNETSKQAYERTQRQTMNWLRANQKRYGYKFTFKEDKSLGAGAVPQSELINRRNKKGKVI
;
A
#
# COMPACT_ATOMS: atom_id res chain seq x y z
N MET A 1 13.32 3.62 -19.43
CA MET A 1 11.97 3.96 -18.91
C MET A 1 11.99 3.71 -17.41
N GLY A 2 11.97 4.79 -16.61
CA GLY A 2 12.09 4.72 -15.17
C GLY A 2 10.84 4.14 -14.53
N GLY A 3 10.99 3.02 -13.82
CA GLY A 3 9.94 2.46 -13.00
C GLY A 3 9.64 3.43 -11.84
N ARG A 4 8.47 4.05 -11.87
CA ARG A 4 7.99 4.84 -10.73
C ARG A 4 7.53 3.86 -9.66
N GLY A 5 8.15 3.92 -8.49
CA GLY A 5 7.62 3.28 -7.30
C GLY A 5 6.24 3.89 -6.99
N ALA A 6 5.35 3.07 -6.46
CA ALA A 6 4.07 3.55 -5.94
C ALA A 6 4.29 4.75 -5.03
N LYS A 7 3.49 5.78 -5.17
CA LYS A 7 3.63 7.03 -4.41
C LYS A 7 2.30 7.36 -3.76
N ILE A 8 2.26 7.28 -2.44
CA ILE A 8 1.19 7.92 -1.67
C ILE A 8 1.46 9.42 -1.64
N VAL A 9 0.50 10.21 -2.04
CA VAL A 9 0.54 11.66 -1.90
C VAL A 9 -0.46 12.04 -0.81
N ILE A 10 0.04 12.38 0.37
CA ILE A 10 -0.76 13.02 1.41
C ILE A 10 -0.44 14.51 1.32
N GLY A 11 -1.38 15.31 0.87
CA GLY A 11 -1.22 16.74 0.72
C GLY A 11 -2.20 17.52 1.59
N THR A 12 -1.77 18.69 2.05
CA THR A 12 -2.65 19.71 2.61
C THR A 12 -3.50 20.38 1.53
N ASN A 13 -3.07 20.26 0.24
CA ASN A 13 -3.75 20.79 -0.94
C ASN A 13 -3.49 19.89 -2.16
N ALA A 14 -3.93 18.64 -2.13
CA ALA A 14 -3.95 17.84 -3.34
C ALA A 14 -5.07 18.36 -4.25
N GLY A 15 -4.69 19.16 -5.24
CA GLY A 15 -5.56 19.62 -6.32
C GLY A 15 -5.96 18.52 -7.29
N GLY A 16 -6.41 17.39 -6.79
CA GLY A 16 -7.15 16.41 -7.54
C GLY A 16 -8.60 16.48 -7.07
N GLY A 17 -9.52 16.83 -7.95
CA GLY A 17 -10.92 17.10 -7.69
C GLY A 17 -11.73 15.92 -7.19
N GLY A 18 -11.26 15.23 -6.13
CA GLY A 18 -12.03 14.23 -5.43
C GLY A 18 -13.06 14.90 -4.52
N SER A 19 -14.33 14.64 -4.75
CA SER A 19 -15.44 15.03 -3.86
C SER A 19 -15.08 14.73 -2.41
N ARG A 20 -15.45 15.64 -1.48
CA ARG A 20 -15.27 15.45 -0.03
C ARG A 20 -15.81 14.09 0.49
N ASN A 21 -16.72 13.45 -0.25
CA ASN A 21 -17.36 12.19 0.10
C ASN A 21 -16.90 11.00 -0.74
N GLY A 22 -15.82 11.11 -1.53
CA GLY A 22 -15.42 10.09 -2.51
C GLY A 22 -16.37 10.03 -3.73
N SER A 23 -15.96 9.31 -4.77
CA SER A 23 -16.81 9.00 -5.92
C SER A 23 -17.88 7.96 -5.53
N ALA A 24 -18.85 7.72 -6.42
CA ALA A 24 -19.82 6.62 -6.24
C ALA A 24 -19.10 5.28 -6.13
N ASP A 25 -18.08 5.05 -6.96
CA ASP A 25 -17.28 3.83 -6.96
C ASP A 25 -16.46 3.67 -5.66
N ASP A 26 -15.93 4.77 -5.10
CA ASP A 26 -15.22 4.74 -3.82
C ASP A 26 -16.17 4.34 -2.69
N ARG A 27 -17.42 4.84 -2.70
CA ARG A 27 -18.43 4.47 -1.70
C ARG A 27 -18.87 3.02 -1.83
N GLU A 28 -19.02 2.52 -3.06
CA GLU A 28 -19.35 1.12 -3.30
C GLU A 28 -18.21 0.20 -2.84
N LEU A 29 -16.98 0.54 -3.13
CA LEU A 29 -15.81 -0.21 -2.67
C LEU A 29 -15.72 -0.19 -1.13
N ALA A 30 -15.95 0.97 -0.49
CA ALA A 30 -15.99 1.06 0.96
C ALA A 30 -17.08 0.18 1.57
N ALA A 31 -18.26 0.14 0.95
CA ALA A 31 -19.34 -0.74 1.37
C ALA A 31 -18.98 -2.22 1.27
N ARG A 32 -18.30 -2.63 0.18
CA ARG A 32 -17.83 -4.01 0.02
C ARG A 32 -16.75 -4.38 1.04
N VAL A 33 -15.80 -3.49 1.31
CA VAL A 33 -14.76 -3.71 2.32
C VAL A 33 -15.37 -3.79 3.72
N ASN A 34 -16.38 -2.97 4.01
CA ASN A 34 -17.09 -2.96 5.31
C ASN A 34 -18.22 -4.01 5.42
N ARG A 35 -18.47 -4.83 4.41
CA ARG A 35 -19.63 -5.73 4.36
C ARG A 35 -19.80 -6.68 5.56
N LEU A 36 -18.68 -7.01 6.22
CA LEU A 36 -18.72 -7.83 7.43
C LEU A 36 -18.87 -6.99 8.71
N TYR A 37 -18.84 -5.66 8.59
CA TYR A 37 -19.05 -4.77 9.71
C TYR A 37 -20.55 -4.60 9.98
N ASN A 38 -20.95 -5.04 11.17
CA ASN A 38 -22.35 -4.98 11.62
C ASN A 38 -22.55 -4.12 12.88
N GLY A 39 -21.66 -3.16 13.11
CA GLY A 39 -21.61 -2.33 14.32
C GLY A 39 -20.76 -2.93 15.44
N ASN A 40 -20.27 -4.16 15.28
CA ASN A 40 -19.36 -4.79 16.23
C ASN A 40 -17.90 -4.53 15.84
N LYS A 41 -17.05 -4.34 16.84
CA LYS A 41 -15.62 -4.14 16.64
C LYS A 41 -14.99 -5.30 15.86
N GLN A 42 -14.28 -4.98 14.78
CA GLN A 42 -13.45 -5.90 14.02
C GLN A 42 -11.97 -5.66 14.34
N SER A 43 -11.14 -6.64 14.07
CA SER A 43 -9.69 -6.39 14.09
C SER A 43 -9.28 -5.64 12.83
N ILE A 44 -8.28 -4.76 12.97
CA ILE A 44 -7.62 -4.10 11.80
C ILE A 44 -7.12 -5.17 10.81
N ASP A 45 -6.72 -6.34 11.29
CA ASP A 45 -6.26 -7.45 10.45
C ASP A 45 -7.38 -8.04 9.59
N ASN A 46 -8.58 -8.19 10.12
CA ASN A 46 -9.74 -8.62 9.33
C ASN A 46 -10.06 -7.61 8.23
N MET A 47 -10.02 -6.31 8.55
CA MET A 47 -10.24 -5.26 7.57
C MET A 47 -9.16 -5.24 6.49
N ARG A 48 -7.89 -5.46 6.86
CA ARG A 48 -6.78 -5.63 5.92
C ARG A 48 -7.09 -6.76 4.91
N MET A 49 -7.55 -7.92 5.40
CA MET A 49 -7.90 -9.05 4.54
C MET A 49 -9.09 -8.73 3.63
N ASN A 50 -10.13 -8.09 4.14
CA ASN A 50 -11.28 -7.67 3.33
C ASN A 50 -10.84 -6.71 2.21
N PHE A 51 -10.05 -5.69 2.55
CA PHE A 51 -9.50 -4.76 1.56
C PHE A 51 -8.67 -5.48 0.50
N ARG A 52 -7.72 -6.30 0.92
CA ARG A 52 -6.89 -7.08 0.02
C ARG A 52 -7.73 -7.89 -0.97
N ASN A 53 -8.73 -8.62 -0.49
CA ASN A 53 -9.58 -9.47 -1.32
C ASN A 53 -10.37 -8.67 -2.38
N GLU A 54 -10.70 -7.43 -2.08
CA GLU A 54 -11.43 -6.56 -3.03
C GLU A 54 -10.52 -5.96 -4.11
N VAL A 55 -9.25 -5.65 -3.80
CA VAL A 55 -8.42 -4.82 -4.69
C VAL A 55 -7.17 -5.50 -5.25
N ILE A 56 -6.80 -6.70 -4.78
CA ILE A 56 -5.51 -7.31 -5.14
C ILE A 56 -5.35 -7.63 -6.63
N ASN A 57 -6.45 -7.76 -7.35
CA ASN A 57 -6.48 -8.02 -8.78
C ASN A 57 -6.68 -6.74 -9.63
N ASP A 58 -6.78 -5.59 -9.00
CA ASP A 58 -6.95 -4.33 -9.72
C ASP A 58 -5.60 -3.81 -10.23
N ASN A 59 -5.63 -3.11 -11.35
CA ASN A 59 -4.45 -2.54 -12.00
C ASN A 59 -4.18 -1.08 -11.61
N ILE A 60 -4.94 -0.57 -10.64
CA ILE A 60 -4.78 0.77 -10.04
C ILE A 60 -4.60 0.64 -8.54
N GLU A 61 -4.02 1.67 -7.95
CA GLU A 61 -3.91 1.76 -6.50
C GLU A 61 -5.23 2.17 -5.86
N HIS A 62 -5.55 1.51 -4.79
CA HIS A 62 -6.63 1.84 -3.87
C HIS A 62 -6.06 2.07 -2.48
N MET A 63 -6.76 2.87 -1.68
CA MET A 63 -6.37 3.14 -0.30
C MET A 63 -7.59 3.21 0.59
N ILE A 64 -7.45 2.66 1.80
CA ILE A 64 -8.44 2.82 2.88
C ILE A 64 -7.77 3.35 4.14
N ALA A 65 -8.56 4.06 4.96
CA ALA A 65 -8.19 4.47 6.31
C ALA A 65 -9.12 3.77 7.32
N VAL A 66 -8.55 2.92 8.16
CA VAL A 66 -9.26 2.02 9.09
C VAL A 66 -9.02 2.48 10.52
N ASP A 67 -10.09 2.65 11.30
CA ASP A 67 -10.01 3.02 12.70
C ASP A 67 -9.67 1.83 13.62
N SER A 68 -9.57 2.10 14.92
CA SER A 68 -9.28 1.08 15.94
C SER A 68 -10.40 0.05 16.10
N ASP A 69 -11.60 0.35 15.61
CA ASP A 69 -12.75 -0.55 15.66
C ASP A 69 -12.86 -1.42 14.40
N GLY A 70 -11.94 -1.24 13.46
CA GLY A 70 -11.88 -2.02 12.23
C GLY A 70 -12.86 -1.55 11.17
N PHE A 71 -13.31 -0.29 11.21
CA PHE A 71 -14.19 0.31 10.22
C PHE A 71 -13.40 1.17 9.23
N ALA A 72 -13.60 0.96 7.93
CA ALA A 72 -13.01 1.78 6.88
C ALA A 72 -13.83 3.06 6.69
N HIS A 73 -13.24 4.21 7.02
CA HIS A 73 -13.86 5.52 6.92
C HIS A 73 -13.71 6.14 5.53
N VAL A 74 -12.59 5.87 4.88
CA VAL A 74 -12.23 6.51 3.62
C VAL A 74 -11.70 5.46 2.67
N MET A 75 -12.22 5.50 1.44
CA MET A 75 -11.69 4.78 0.29
C MET A 75 -11.27 5.80 -0.75
N ARG A 76 -10.16 5.50 -1.44
CA ARG A 76 -9.69 6.30 -2.57
C ARG A 76 -9.21 5.39 -3.68
N ARG A 77 -9.49 5.79 -4.91
CA ARG A 77 -8.92 5.22 -6.13
C ARG A 77 -7.86 6.16 -6.66
N GLY A 78 -6.76 5.60 -7.05
CA GLY A 78 -5.65 6.30 -7.68
C GLY A 78 -5.47 5.92 -9.14
N ASP A 79 -4.24 6.01 -9.60
CA ASP A 79 -3.80 5.47 -10.88
C ASP A 79 -2.93 4.20 -10.68
N SER A 80 -2.23 3.76 -11.71
CA SER A 80 -1.36 2.57 -11.64
C SER A 80 -0.10 2.73 -10.79
N GLY A 81 0.12 3.88 -10.17
CA GLY A 81 1.37 4.16 -9.43
C GLY A 81 1.23 5.19 -8.32
N SER A 82 0.01 5.64 -8.02
CA SER A 82 -0.21 6.57 -6.91
C SER A 82 -1.68 6.62 -6.47
N VAL A 83 -1.87 6.83 -5.18
CA VAL A 83 -3.16 7.14 -4.58
C VAL A 83 -2.98 8.22 -3.51
N GLY A 84 -3.91 9.17 -3.44
CA GLY A 84 -3.84 10.31 -2.52
C GLY A 84 -4.93 10.27 -1.44
N ILE A 85 -4.56 10.69 -0.23
CA ILE A 85 -5.47 10.85 0.90
C ILE A 85 -5.07 12.10 1.71
N ARG A 86 -6.00 12.69 2.47
CA ARG A 86 -5.73 13.88 3.27
C ARG A 86 -5.27 13.51 4.67
N ASN A 87 -4.48 14.40 5.31
CA ASN A 87 -3.99 14.18 6.67
C ASN A 87 -5.13 13.97 7.68
N GLU A 88 -6.18 14.77 7.61
CA GLU A 88 -7.33 14.65 8.50
C GLU A 88 -8.09 13.33 8.35
N GLU A 89 -8.02 12.71 7.20
CA GLU A 89 -8.67 11.43 6.92
C GLU A 89 -7.93 10.24 7.53
N VAL A 90 -6.61 10.38 7.78
CA VAL A 90 -5.76 9.29 8.29
C VAL A 90 -5.42 9.43 9.78
N ALA A 91 -5.70 10.58 10.40
CA ALA A 91 -5.38 10.81 11.81
C ALA A 91 -6.03 9.75 12.71
N GLY A 92 -5.21 9.10 13.54
CA GLY A 92 -5.63 8.02 14.44
C GLY A 92 -6.08 6.72 13.76
N LYS A 93 -5.85 6.57 12.45
CA LYS A 93 -6.25 5.39 11.68
C LYS A 93 -5.05 4.65 11.11
N PHE A 94 -5.24 3.38 10.79
CA PHE A 94 -4.29 2.60 10.01
C PHE A 94 -4.62 2.72 8.52
N VAL A 95 -3.61 2.95 7.69
CA VAL A 95 -3.80 3.12 6.24
C VAL A 95 -3.39 1.84 5.53
N PHE A 96 -4.22 1.34 4.60
CA PHE A 96 -3.85 0.25 3.69
C PHE A 96 -3.97 0.73 2.25
N HIS A 97 -3.03 0.31 1.41
CA HIS A 97 -3.08 0.48 -0.04
C HIS A 97 -2.60 -0.80 -0.72
N ASN A 98 -2.95 -0.99 -1.99
CA ASN A 98 -2.42 -2.09 -2.78
C ASN A 98 -1.33 -1.58 -3.73
N HIS A 99 -0.41 -2.48 -4.04
CA HIS A 99 0.54 -2.30 -5.12
C HIS A 99 0.11 -3.18 -6.30
N PRO A 100 -0.43 -2.61 -7.39
CA PRO A 100 -0.78 -3.36 -8.57
C PRO A 100 0.42 -4.10 -9.15
N ASP A 101 0.18 -5.30 -9.68
CA ASP A 101 1.21 -5.99 -10.45
C ASP A 101 1.54 -5.18 -11.70
N ARG A 102 2.83 -5.03 -11.97
CA ARG A 102 3.28 -4.37 -13.18
C ARG A 102 3.15 -5.32 -14.37
N VAL A 103 3.00 -4.74 -15.55
CA VAL A 103 2.84 -5.45 -16.83
C VAL A 103 3.94 -6.52 -17.09
N ASN A 104 5.09 -6.38 -16.43
CA ASN A 104 6.23 -7.30 -16.57
C ASN A 104 6.29 -8.40 -15.49
N GLY A 105 5.23 -8.60 -14.69
CA GLY A 105 5.18 -9.62 -13.65
C GLY A 105 6.01 -9.31 -12.40
N ASP A 106 6.50 -8.09 -12.27
CA ASP A 106 7.13 -7.63 -11.03
C ASP A 106 6.02 -7.35 -10.02
N SER A 107 6.01 -8.06 -8.90
CA SER A 107 5.10 -7.76 -7.79
C SER A 107 5.35 -6.35 -7.25
N GLY A 108 4.31 -5.68 -6.76
CA GLY A 108 4.35 -4.28 -6.33
C GLY A 108 5.35 -3.91 -5.23
N GLY A 109 5.96 -4.89 -4.56
CA GLY A 109 7.03 -4.70 -3.58
C GLY A 109 6.61 -4.07 -2.26
N THR A 110 7.62 -3.76 -1.43
CA THR A 110 7.41 -3.06 -0.16
C THR A 110 7.25 -1.54 -0.37
N PHE A 111 7.26 -0.79 0.70
CA PHE A 111 7.05 0.66 0.70
C PHE A 111 8.07 1.44 -0.12
N SER A 112 7.61 2.47 -0.80
CA SER A 112 8.44 3.54 -1.34
C SER A 112 8.93 4.48 -0.24
N ARG A 113 9.94 5.31 -0.54
CA ARG A 113 10.38 6.37 0.38
C ARG A 113 9.25 7.36 0.66
N ALA A 114 8.41 7.66 -0.34
CA ALA A 114 7.29 8.58 -0.20
C ALA A 114 6.25 8.03 0.79
N ASP A 115 5.88 6.75 0.69
CA ASP A 115 4.93 6.10 1.61
C ASP A 115 5.38 6.24 3.06
N LEU A 116 6.64 5.94 3.30
CA LEU A 116 7.22 5.99 4.65
C LEU A 116 7.41 7.41 5.18
N ALA A 117 7.83 8.36 4.34
CA ALA A 117 7.99 9.75 4.74
C ALA A 117 6.65 10.37 5.13
N VAL A 118 5.66 10.21 4.26
CA VAL A 118 4.30 10.70 4.50
C VAL A 118 3.69 10.06 5.75
N THR A 119 3.84 8.73 5.90
CA THR A 119 3.36 8.03 7.09
C THR A 119 4.05 8.53 8.36
N ALA A 120 5.34 8.87 8.30
CA ALA A 120 6.07 9.39 9.46
C ALA A 120 5.61 10.80 9.87
N GLU A 121 5.20 11.62 8.91
CA GLU A 121 4.86 13.04 9.11
C GLU A 121 3.40 13.28 9.48
N ASN A 122 2.53 12.28 9.28
CA ASN A 122 1.11 12.38 9.63
C ASN A 122 0.76 11.65 10.94
N ASP A 123 -0.46 11.82 11.42
CA ASP A 123 -0.97 11.23 12.66
C ASP A 123 -1.61 9.84 12.46
N SER A 124 -1.32 9.14 11.36
CA SER A 124 -1.77 7.76 11.18
C SER A 124 -1.11 6.81 12.18
N LEU A 125 -1.73 5.67 12.44
CA LEU A 125 -1.16 4.60 13.28
C LEU A 125 -0.08 3.79 12.52
N GLY A 126 -0.06 3.88 11.20
CA GLY A 126 0.86 3.16 10.34
C GLY A 126 0.31 2.98 8.94
N ILE A 127 1.03 2.17 8.15
CA ILE A 127 0.69 1.89 6.75
C ILE A 127 0.88 0.41 6.44
N GLY A 128 0.01 -0.13 5.58
CA GLY A 128 0.14 -1.44 4.97
C GLY A 128 0.15 -1.34 3.44
N ALA A 129 0.94 -2.19 2.80
CA ALA A 129 0.97 -2.34 1.35
C ALA A 129 0.66 -3.79 0.98
N SER A 130 -0.42 -4.00 0.23
CA SER A 130 -0.86 -5.32 -0.23
C SER A 130 -0.26 -5.63 -1.61
N GLU A 131 0.41 -6.78 -1.71
CA GLU A 131 0.89 -7.35 -2.96
C GLU A 131 0.45 -8.83 -3.07
N ARG A 132 0.61 -9.49 -4.21
CA ARG A 132 0.13 -10.88 -4.41
C ARG A 132 0.64 -11.86 -3.38
N LYS A 133 1.89 -11.71 -2.92
CA LYS A 133 2.51 -12.65 -1.97
C LYS A 133 2.09 -12.43 -0.52
N GLY A 134 1.49 -11.30 -0.21
CA GLY A 134 1.13 -10.93 1.15
C GLY A 134 1.09 -9.42 1.37
N ASP A 135 1.17 -9.04 2.62
CA ASP A 135 1.06 -7.64 3.03
C ASP A 135 2.26 -7.20 3.85
N TRP A 136 2.83 -6.08 3.46
CA TRP A 136 3.83 -5.35 4.21
C TRP A 136 3.14 -4.43 5.21
N ILE A 137 3.57 -4.47 6.46
CA ILE A 137 2.98 -3.68 7.55
C ILE A 137 4.07 -2.86 8.23
N PHE A 138 3.87 -1.55 8.27
CA PHE A 138 4.66 -0.61 9.05
C PHE A 138 3.74 0.04 10.10
N ALA A 139 3.91 -0.30 11.37
CA ALA A 139 3.09 0.20 12.47
C ALA A 139 3.91 1.08 13.41
N LYS A 140 3.48 2.31 13.62
CA LYS A 140 4.10 3.20 14.62
C LYS A 140 3.78 2.68 16.03
N THR A 141 4.76 2.75 16.92
CA THR A 141 4.54 2.50 18.35
C THR A 141 4.46 3.82 19.11
N LYS A 142 4.10 3.78 20.40
CA LYS A 142 4.11 4.97 21.25
C LYS A 142 5.49 5.65 21.36
N ASN A 143 6.55 4.94 21.01
CA ASN A 143 7.93 5.45 21.04
C ASN A 143 8.41 5.86 19.64
N PHE A 144 7.52 5.99 18.65
CA PHE A 144 7.90 6.38 17.29
C PHE A 144 8.52 7.78 17.26
N LYS A 145 9.61 7.93 16.54
CA LYS A 145 10.42 9.15 16.44
C LYS A 145 10.38 9.72 15.03
N PRO A 146 9.34 10.45 14.64
CA PRO A 146 9.10 10.84 13.25
C PRO A 146 10.26 11.63 12.64
N LYS A 147 10.77 12.66 13.31
CA LYS A 147 11.86 13.50 12.80
C LYS A 147 13.16 12.73 12.59
N GLU A 148 13.51 11.85 13.54
CA GLU A 148 14.71 11.00 13.43
C GLU A 148 14.55 9.95 12.32
N PHE A 149 13.35 9.37 12.20
CA PHE A 149 13.03 8.41 11.14
C PHE A 149 13.16 9.04 9.75
N VAL A 150 12.54 10.20 9.51
CA VAL A 150 12.62 10.93 8.22
C VAL A 150 14.07 11.27 7.88
N LYS A 151 14.86 11.77 8.86
CA LYS A 151 16.29 12.04 8.66
C LYS A 151 17.10 10.76 8.33
N GLY A 152 16.76 9.64 8.97
CA GLY A 152 17.36 8.33 8.67
C GLY A 152 16.95 7.81 7.31
N LEU A 153 15.68 7.97 6.94
CA LEU A 153 15.11 7.56 5.66
C LEU A 153 15.78 8.26 4.47
N GLN A 154 16.12 9.56 4.59
CA GLN A 154 16.83 10.30 3.56
C GLN A 154 18.21 9.70 3.23
N LYS A 155 18.87 9.08 4.22
CA LYS A 155 20.19 8.44 4.10
C LYS A 155 20.12 6.93 3.87
N SER A 156 18.93 6.38 3.76
CA SER A 156 18.69 4.95 3.63
C SER A 156 18.74 4.48 2.16
N PRO A 157 18.83 3.18 1.91
CA PRO A 157 18.68 2.62 0.57
C PRO A 157 17.21 2.61 0.08
N VAL A 158 16.27 3.02 0.91
CA VAL A 158 14.86 3.12 0.51
C VAL A 158 14.71 4.20 -0.55
N THR A 159 14.05 3.89 -1.64
CA THR A 159 13.92 4.81 -2.79
C THR A 159 12.51 4.77 -3.39
N ASN A 160 12.17 5.81 -4.15
CA ASN A 160 10.97 5.84 -5.00
C ASN A 160 11.25 5.29 -6.41
N THR A 161 12.52 5.04 -6.75
CA THR A 161 12.92 4.68 -8.11
C THR A 161 13.95 3.56 -8.04
N VAL A 162 13.75 2.54 -8.86
CA VAL A 162 14.74 1.47 -9.05
C VAL A 162 15.81 1.96 -10.03
N ILE A 163 17.07 1.88 -9.62
CA ILE A 163 18.22 2.23 -10.45
C ILE A 163 18.91 0.93 -10.85
N VAL A 164 19.08 0.71 -12.15
CA VAL A 164 19.87 -0.40 -12.70
C VAL A 164 21.36 -0.06 -12.58
N VAL A 165 22.17 -0.95 -12.03
CA VAL A 165 23.61 -0.76 -11.82
C VAL A 165 24.39 -1.82 -12.59
N GLY A 166 25.38 -1.39 -13.38
CA GLY A 166 26.21 -2.31 -14.15
C GLY A 166 25.37 -3.12 -15.16
N ASN A 167 25.55 -4.44 -15.16
CA ASN A 167 24.88 -5.37 -16.08
C ASN A 167 23.60 -5.99 -15.49
N GLU A 168 23.01 -5.40 -14.45
CA GLU A 168 21.77 -5.90 -13.88
C GLU A 168 20.60 -5.78 -14.88
N THR A 169 19.73 -6.76 -14.89
CA THR A 169 18.40 -6.61 -15.48
C THR A 169 17.51 -5.74 -14.59
N SER A 170 16.46 -5.14 -15.15
CA SER A 170 15.49 -4.38 -14.36
C SER A 170 14.91 -5.19 -13.20
N LYS A 171 14.66 -6.48 -13.39
CA LYS A 171 14.19 -7.40 -12.37
C LYS A 171 15.21 -7.56 -11.23
N GLN A 172 16.49 -7.79 -11.55
CA GLN A 172 17.55 -7.92 -10.56
C GLN A 172 17.73 -6.63 -9.75
N ALA A 173 17.69 -5.47 -10.41
CA ALA A 173 17.75 -4.16 -9.76
C ALA A 173 16.56 -3.96 -8.82
N TYR A 174 15.36 -4.33 -9.23
CA TYR A 174 14.17 -4.30 -8.42
C TYR A 174 14.30 -5.19 -7.19
N GLU A 175 14.64 -6.46 -7.34
CA GLU A 175 14.81 -7.42 -6.24
C GLU A 175 15.89 -6.97 -5.24
N ARG A 176 17.00 -6.41 -5.74
CA ARG A 176 18.05 -5.82 -4.91
C ARG A 176 17.50 -4.66 -4.08
N THR A 177 16.78 -3.74 -4.70
CA THR A 177 16.19 -2.56 -4.04
C THR A 177 15.20 -2.98 -2.97
N GLN A 178 14.32 -3.94 -3.26
CA GLN A 178 13.37 -4.48 -2.29
C GLN A 178 14.09 -5.10 -1.09
N ARG A 179 15.09 -5.92 -1.32
CA ARG A 179 15.90 -6.55 -0.28
C ARG A 179 16.62 -5.52 0.61
N GLN A 180 17.18 -4.48 0.01
CA GLN A 180 17.82 -3.38 0.74
C GLN A 180 16.83 -2.62 1.61
N THR A 181 15.66 -2.29 1.08
CA THR A 181 14.57 -1.62 1.81
C THR A 181 14.11 -2.45 3.01
N MET A 182 13.83 -3.74 2.79
CA MET A 182 13.42 -4.65 3.86
C MET A 182 14.47 -4.78 4.98
N ASN A 183 15.72 -4.93 4.59
CA ASN A 183 16.81 -5.06 5.57
C ASN A 183 16.96 -3.79 6.40
N TRP A 184 16.89 -2.62 5.77
CA TRP A 184 16.96 -1.35 6.48
C TRP A 184 15.78 -1.17 7.44
N LEU A 185 14.56 -1.46 7.00
CA LEU A 185 13.37 -1.39 7.85
C LEU A 185 13.47 -2.34 9.03
N ARG A 186 13.89 -3.60 8.82
CA ARG A 186 14.06 -4.57 9.91
C ARG A 186 15.11 -4.14 10.93
N ALA A 187 16.26 -3.65 10.47
CA ALA A 187 17.36 -3.25 11.33
C ALA A 187 17.06 -2.02 12.21
N ASN A 188 16.16 -1.15 11.78
CA ASN A 188 15.94 0.15 12.41
C ASN A 188 14.65 0.25 13.26
N GLN A 189 13.90 -0.83 13.42
CA GLN A 189 12.63 -0.84 14.16
C GLN A 189 12.78 -0.32 15.60
N LYS A 190 13.73 -0.86 16.35
CA LYS A 190 13.98 -0.46 17.74
C LYS A 190 14.47 0.99 17.84
N ARG A 191 15.33 1.40 16.91
CA ARG A 191 15.92 2.74 16.89
C ARG A 191 14.88 3.83 16.75
N TYR A 192 13.93 3.63 15.84
CA TYR A 192 12.92 4.64 15.50
C TYR A 192 11.53 4.37 16.09
N GLY A 193 11.34 3.25 16.78
CA GLY A 193 10.10 2.96 17.50
C GLY A 193 8.93 2.55 16.62
N TYR A 194 9.14 1.68 15.64
CA TYR A 194 8.07 1.08 14.84
C TYR A 194 8.18 -0.44 14.81
N LYS A 195 7.15 -1.08 14.27
CA LYS A 195 7.16 -2.51 13.92
C LYS A 195 7.03 -2.64 12.40
N PHE A 196 7.85 -3.51 11.81
CA PHE A 196 7.80 -3.84 10.40
C PHE A 196 7.68 -5.34 10.23
N THR A 197 6.63 -5.80 9.56
CA THR A 197 6.36 -7.23 9.35
C THR A 197 5.89 -7.47 7.93
N PHE A 198 6.04 -8.72 7.48
CA PHE A 198 5.39 -9.24 6.28
C PHE A 198 4.44 -10.35 6.71
N LYS A 199 3.20 -10.27 6.23
CA LYS A 199 2.17 -11.29 6.41
C LYS A 199 1.96 -11.99 5.08
N GLU A 200 2.53 -13.18 4.95
CA GLU A 200 2.38 -14.01 3.75
C GLU A 200 0.92 -14.43 3.58
N ASP A 201 0.41 -14.32 2.36
CA ASP A 201 -0.89 -14.85 1.99
C ASP A 201 -0.72 -16.21 1.31
N LYS A 202 -0.95 -17.26 2.09
CA LYS A 202 -0.88 -18.65 1.62
C LYS A 202 -2.13 -19.07 0.81
N SER A 203 -3.21 -18.30 0.85
CA SER A 203 -4.47 -18.62 0.15
C SER A 203 -4.36 -18.43 -1.36
N LEU A 204 -3.48 -17.55 -1.81
CA LEU A 204 -3.26 -17.29 -3.23
C LEU A 204 -2.31 -18.27 -3.92
N GLY A 205 -1.86 -19.33 -3.25
CA GLY A 205 -1.09 -20.46 -3.75
C GLY A 205 -0.03 -20.15 -4.81
N ALA A 206 0.91 -21.05 -5.06
CA ALA A 206 1.93 -20.94 -6.12
C ALA A 206 1.37 -20.88 -7.56
N GLY A 207 0.06 -20.91 -7.73
CA GLY A 207 -0.68 -20.87 -9.00
C GLY A 207 -1.56 -19.62 -9.19
N ALA A 208 -1.35 -18.55 -8.44
CA ALA A 208 -2.06 -17.30 -8.69
C ALA A 208 -1.75 -16.81 -10.12
N VAL A 209 -2.78 -16.81 -10.95
CA VAL A 209 -2.69 -16.44 -12.36
C VAL A 209 -2.20 -14.99 -12.47
N PRO A 210 -1.15 -14.70 -13.25
CA PRO A 210 -0.67 -13.33 -13.45
C PRO A 210 -1.82 -12.43 -13.88
N GLN A 211 -1.84 -11.18 -13.38
CA GLN A 211 -2.90 -10.21 -13.69
C GLN A 211 -3.09 -10.00 -15.20
N SER A 212 -2.01 -10.10 -15.98
CA SER A 212 -2.06 -10.11 -17.45
C SER A 212 -2.99 -11.20 -18.03
N GLU A 213 -3.05 -12.38 -17.41
CA GLU A 213 -3.98 -13.45 -17.81
C GLU A 213 -5.41 -13.18 -17.36
N LEU A 214 -5.61 -12.54 -16.20
CA LEU A 214 -6.92 -12.14 -15.70
C LEU A 214 -7.54 -11.04 -16.56
N ILE A 215 -6.75 -10.07 -16.99
CA ILE A 215 -7.16 -9.03 -17.95
C ILE A 215 -7.56 -9.65 -19.27
N ASN A 216 -6.75 -10.59 -19.79
CA ASN A 216 -7.06 -11.30 -21.03
C ASN A 216 -8.31 -12.18 -20.93
N ARG A 217 -8.58 -12.79 -19.78
CA ARG A 217 -9.82 -13.54 -19.54
C ARG A 217 -11.05 -12.64 -19.46
N ARG A 218 -10.92 -11.43 -18.86
CA ARG A 218 -11.99 -10.42 -18.86
C ARG A 218 -12.30 -9.93 -20.26
N ASN A 219 -11.28 -9.61 -21.06
CA ASN A 219 -11.44 -9.16 -22.44
C ASN A 219 -12.04 -10.24 -23.38
N LYS A 220 -11.69 -11.52 -23.17
CA LYS A 220 -12.26 -12.63 -23.97
C LYS A 220 -13.74 -12.90 -23.65
N LYS A 221 -14.23 -12.56 -22.48
CA LYS A 221 -15.63 -12.77 -22.09
C LYS A 221 -16.53 -11.56 -22.31
N GLY A 222 -16.01 -10.43 -22.80
CA GLY A 222 -16.79 -9.24 -23.18
C GLY A 222 -17.65 -8.65 -22.06
N LYS A 223 -17.42 -9.02 -20.79
CA LYS A 223 -18.10 -8.45 -19.64
C LYS A 223 -17.08 -7.82 -18.70
N VAL A 224 -17.14 -6.49 -18.63
CA VAL A 224 -16.62 -5.76 -17.48
C VAL A 224 -17.53 -6.15 -16.32
N ILE A 225 -16.96 -6.85 -15.36
CA ILE A 225 -17.61 -7.08 -14.07
C ILE A 225 -17.01 -6.11 -13.09
#